data_46284939956e06a42674afd9dbddf312
#
_entry.id   46284939956e06a42674afd9dbddf312
#
_cell.length_a   1.000
_cell.length_b   1.000
_cell.length_c   1.000
_cell.angle_alpha   90.00
_cell.angle_beta   90.00
_cell.angle_gamma   90.00
#
_symmetry.space_group_name_H-M   'P 1'
#
loop_
_entity.id
_entity.type
_entity.pdbx_description
1 polymer ?
#
loop_
_entity_poly.entity_id
_entity_poly.type
_entity_poly.pdbx_seq_one_letter_code
_entity_poly.pdbx_strand_id
1 'polypeptide(L)'
;MSSSVPPSFPPPDPFASQQAPLPPGKKSNVLLWIVGIVVVVMVGFTAMCGLGGYFLMRKAKQSGFDSALITKNPGYATAKMMVTMNPELETVSSDDSNGTIVVREKKTGKSMTFKFDAEKKSMVVVDEDGKEATVKLNTDGDKSAIEVQSSDGTVKFGSSGSNQLPAWIPTYPGSSPKGTFSSQTKDGSQSSFAFKTSDAPAKVMSYYQDQLKSGGFNITMTTNTPQGGMVMAEDGGKTRSVMLTVGGSGDGTDVSVTSIEKK
;
A
#
# COMPACT_ATOMS: atom_id res chain seq x y z
N MET A 1 46.38 8.08 53.45
CA MET A 1 45.79 8.85 52.34
C MET A 1 45.22 7.86 51.32
N SER A 2 43.92 7.59 51.48
CA SER A 2 43.22 6.66 50.57
C SER A 2 42.61 7.45 49.40
N SER A 3 43.17 7.19 48.17
CA SER A 3 42.61 7.75 46.94
C SER A 3 41.41 6.91 46.50
N SER A 4 40.21 7.47 46.58
CA SER A 4 38.98 6.90 46.03
C SER A 4 38.93 7.18 44.52
N VAL A 5 38.95 6.12 43.72
CA VAL A 5 38.73 6.18 42.26
C VAL A 5 37.23 6.40 42.04
N PRO A 6 36.81 7.40 41.20
CA PRO A 6 35.41 7.59 40.89
C PRO A 6 34.90 6.45 39.97
N PRO A 7 33.61 6.05 40.10
CA PRO A 7 33.04 4.99 39.27
C PRO A 7 32.98 5.41 37.79
N SER A 8 33.51 4.56 36.94
CA SER A 8 33.43 4.72 35.48
C SER A 8 32.00 4.42 35.02
N PHE A 9 31.38 5.38 34.33
CA PHE A 9 30.10 5.15 33.64
C PHE A 9 30.34 4.24 32.41
N PRO A 10 29.46 3.26 32.18
CA PRO A 10 29.51 2.46 30.96
C PRO A 10 29.28 3.35 29.75
N PRO A 11 29.91 3.06 28.59
CA PRO A 11 29.69 3.82 27.36
C PRO A 11 28.21 3.68 26.93
N PRO A 12 27.61 4.75 26.34
CA PRO A 12 26.24 4.69 25.87
C PRO A 12 26.08 3.64 24.77
N ASP A 13 25.04 2.85 24.90
CA ASP A 13 24.68 1.76 24.00
C ASP A 13 24.44 2.33 22.56
N PRO A 14 25.22 1.93 21.53
CA PRO A 14 25.07 2.46 20.17
C PRO A 14 23.74 2.05 19.50
N PHE A 15 22.94 1.22 20.15
CA PHE A 15 21.62 0.77 19.71
C PHE A 15 20.45 1.27 20.57
N ALA A 16 20.68 2.30 21.39
CA ALA A 16 19.55 2.99 22.03
C ALA A 16 18.66 3.55 20.92
N SER A 17 17.63 2.79 20.59
CA SER A 17 16.64 3.07 19.57
C SER A 17 16.08 4.48 19.79
N GLN A 18 16.46 5.43 18.95
CA GLN A 18 15.69 6.64 18.77
C GLN A 18 14.34 6.20 18.16
N GLN A 19 13.39 5.89 19.02
CA GLN A 19 12.00 5.81 18.62
C GLN A 19 11.64 7.15 18.00
N ALA A 20 11.44 7.14 16.68
CA ALA A 20 10.87 8.28 16.00
C ALA A 20 9.59 8.70 16.73
N PRO A 21 9.36 9.99 16.96
CA PRO A 21 8.15 10.47 17.62
C PRO A 21 6.94 9.99 16.81
N LEU A 22 6.07 9.25 17.46
CA LEU A 22 4.77 8.86 16.90
C LEU A 22 4.00 10.11 16.53
N PRO A 23 3.40 10.17 15.33
CA PRO A 23 2.62 11.35 14.93
C PRO A 23 1.45 11.56 15.88
N PRO A 24 1.09 12.82 16.16
CA PRO A 24 0.02 13.15 17.09
C PRO A 24 -1.34 12.66 16.59
N GLY A 25 -2.03 12.07 17.51
CA GLY A 25 -3.35 11.58 17.64
C GLY A 25 -4.45 11.78 16.61
N LYS A 26 -5.11 10.65 16.37
CA LYS A 26 -6.54 10.43 16.14
C LYS A 26 -7.29 11.48 15.29
N LYS A 27 -7.07 11.44 13.99
CA LYS A 27 -8.19 11.56 13.05
C LYS A 27 -8.45 10.13 12.56
N SER A 28 -9.69 9.66 12.74
CA SER A 28 -10.16 8.38 12.23
C SER A 28 -9.97 8.37 10.71
N ASN A 29 -8.86 7.85 10.23
CA ASN A 29 -8.60 7.73 8.81
C ASN A 29 -9.38 6.51 8.31
N VAL A 30 -10.69 6.70 8.11
CA VAL A 30 -11.60 5.69 7.53
C VAL A 30 -11.00 5.14 6.24
N LEU A 31 -10.36 5.98 5.43
CA LEU A 31 -9.64 5.56 4.22
C LEU A 31 -8.53 4.55 4.54
N LEU A 32 -7.68 4.79 5.54
CA LEU A 32 -6.61 3.86 5.94
C LEU A 32 -7.18 2.55 6.48
N TRP A 33 -8.31 2.61 7.16
CA TRP A 33 -8.98 1.42 7.69
C TRP A 33 -9.62 0.59 6.57
N ILE A 34 -10.31 1.24 5.62
CA ILE A 34 -10.87 0.60 4.41
C ILE A 34 -9.73 0.02 3.55
N VAL A 35 -8.64 0.77 3.34
CA VAL A 35 -7.44 0.29 2.64
C VAL A 35 -6.85 -0.93 3.35
N GLY A 36 -6.79 -0.92 4.69
CA GLY A 36 -6.33 -2.07 5.47
C GLY A 36 -7.17 -3.33 5.22
N ILE A 37 -8.50 -3.20 5.19
CA ILE A 37 -9.41 -4.31 4.88
C ILE A 37 -9.24 -4.78 3.43
N VAL A 38 -9.16 -3.86 2.48
CA VAL A 38 -8.95 -4.19 1.05
C VAL A 38 -7.62 -4.92 0.86
N VAL A 39 -6.55 -4.51 1.55
CA VAL A 39 -5.25 -5.19 1.52
C VAL A 39 -5.36 -6.60 2.12
N VAL A 40 -6.05 -6.78 3.24
CA VAL A 40 -6.27 -8.11 3.85
C VAL A 40 -7.07 -9.01 2.91
N VAL A 41 -8.11 -8.50 2.28
CA VAL A 41 -8.92 -9.21 1.28
C VAL A 41 -8.05 -9.59 0.07
N MET A 42 -7.18 -8.70 -0.39
CA MET A 42 -6.28 -8.97 -1.52
C MET A 42 -5.17 -9.98 -1.20
N VAL A 43 -4.52 -9.86 -0.05
CA VAL A 43 -3.51 -10.83 0.38
C VAL A 43 -4.15 -12.21 0.54
N GLY A 44 -5.36 -12.28 1.09
CA GLY A 44 -6.14 -13.52 1.14
C GLY A 44 -6.43 -14.09 -0.26
N PHE A 45 -6.78 -13.24 -1.23
CA PHE A 45 -7.06 -13.65 -2.61
C PHE A 45 -5.82 -14.17 -3.35
N THR A 46 -4.66 -13.51 -3.21
CA THR A 46 -3.41 -13.96 -3.84
C THR A 46 -2.87 -15.25 -3.21
N ALA A 47 -2.96 -15.40 -1.89
CA ALA A 47 -2.62 -16.64 -1.20
C ALA A 47 -3.53 -17.82 -1.62
N MET A 48 -4.78 -17.52 -1.90
CA MET A 48 -5.79 -18.51 -2.34
C MET A 48 -5.58 -18.98 -3.80
N CYS A 49 -5.16 -18.08 -4.70
CA CYS A 49 -4.84 -18.43 -6.09
C CYS A 49 -3.52 -19.20 -6.25
N GLY A 50 -2.54 -19.00 -5.34
CA GLY A 50 -1.19 -19.54 -5.49
C GLY A 50 -0.96 -20.97 -4.98
N LEU A 51 -1.58 -21.38 -3.89
CA LEU A 51 -1.25 -22.63 -3.19
C LEU A 51 -2.44 -23.50 -2.74
N GLY A 52 -3.67 -23.04 -2.89
CA GLY A 52 -4.82 -23.70 -2.25
C GLY A 52 -6.07 -23.90 -3.08
N GLY A 53 -6.09 -23.49 -4.35
CA GLY A 53 -7.32 -23.48 -5.17
C GLY A 53 -8.06 -24.83 -5.18
N TYR A 54 -7.33 -25.94 -5.26
CA TYR A 54 -7.92 -27.27 -5.27
C TYR A 54 -8.48 -27.70 -3.90
N PHE A 55 -7.76 -27.40 -2.82
CA PHE A 55 -8.18 -27.77 -1.46
C PHE A 55 -9.37 -26.92 -0.98
N LEU A 56 -9.37 -25.66 -1.34
CA LEU A 56 -10.45 -24.71 -1.02
C LEU A 56 -11.72 -24.98 -1.82
N MET A 57 -11.61 -25.34 -3.11
CA MET A 57 -12.77 -25.79 -3.90
C MET A 57 -13.43 -27.04 -3.30
N ARG A 58 -12.64 -27.97 -2.77
CA ARG A 58 -13.17 -29.17 -2.12
C ARG A 58 -13.92 -28.85 -0.81
N LYS A 59 -13.37 -27.94 -0.02
CA LYS A 59 -14.01 -27.46 1.22
C LYS A 59 -15.23 -26.57 0.96
N ALA A 60 -15.19 -25.72 -0.06
CA ALA A 60 -16.31 -24.89 -0.50
C ALA A 60 -17.51 -25.74 -0.93
N LYS A 61 -17.30 -26.82 -1.69
CA LYS A 61 -18.36 -27.77 -2.05
C LYS A 61 -19.01 -28.44 -0.83
N GLN A 62 -18.22 -28.71 0.22
CA GLN A 62 -18.76 -29.27 1.48
C GLN A 62 -19.53 -28.27 2.32
N SER A 63 -19.30 -26.96 2.12
CA SER A 63 -19.96 -25.86 2.85
C SER A 63 -21.21 -25.33 2.15
N GLY A 64 -21.74 -26.03 1.12
CA GLY A 64 -22.93 -25.60 0.40
C GLY A 64 -22.71 -24.41 -0.53
N PHE A 65 -21.47 -24.18 -0.98
CA PHE A 65 -21.13 -23.07 -1.85
C PHE A 65 -21.65 -23.33 -3.27
N ASP A 66 -22.50 -22.45 -3.77
CA ASP A 66 -23.09 -22.56 -5.11
C ASP A 66 -22.07 -22.17 -6.19
N SER A 67 -21.72 -23.09 -7.07
CA SER A 67 -20.83 -22.87 -8.20
C SER A 67 -21.39 -21.84 -9.20
N ALA A 68 -22.72 -21.71 -9.28
CA ALA A 68 -23.39 -20.71 -10.12
C ALA A 68 -23.11 -19.28 -9.61
N LEU A 69 -22.96 -19.09 -8.30
CA LEU A 69 -22.63 -17.80 -7.70
C LEU A 69 -21.22 -17.35 -8.09
N ILE A 70 -20.25 -18.26 -8.14
CA ILE A 70 -18.88 -17.96 -8.57
C ILE A 70 -18.86 -17.48 -10.02
N THR A 71 -19.66 -18.08 -10.88
CA THR A 71 -19.73 -17.71 -12.29
C THR A 71 -20.44 -16.35 -12.48
N LYS A 72 -21.52 -16.11 -11.73
CA LYS A 72 -22.32 -14.90 -11.86
C LYS A 72 -21.67 -13.67 -11.22
N ASN A 73 -21.12 -13.82 -10.02
CA ASN A 73 -20.48 -12.74 -9.25
C ASN A 73 -19.28 -13.26 -8.44
N PRO A 74 -18.12 -13.44 -9.08
CA PRO A 74 -16.95 -14.03 -8.43
C PRO A 74 -16.44 -13.21 -7.23
N GLY A 75 -16.56 -11.89 -7.28
CA GLY A 75 -16.18 -11.00 -6.18
C GLY A 75 -17.03 -11.22 -4.93
N TYR A 76 -18.33 -11.26 -5.10
CA TYR A 76 -19.28 -11.55 -4.03
C TYR A 76 -19.10 -12.96 -3.45
N ALA A 77 -18.96 -13.97 -4.31
CA ALA A 77 -18.73 -15.34 -3.89
C ALA A 77 -17.45 -15.47 -3.05
N THR A 78 -16.37 -14.81 -3.47
CA THR A 78 -15.10 -14.77 -2.73
C THR A 78 -15.26 -14.10 -1.37
N ALA A 79 -15.93 -12.95 -1.30
CA ALA A 79 -16.17 -12.24 -0.04
C ALA A 79 -16.99 -13.09 0.93
N LYS A 80 -18.06 -13.72 0.47
CA LYS A 80 -18.90 -14.61 1.27
C LYS A 80 -18.09 -15.77 1.85
N MET A 81 -17.19 -16.35 1.05
CA MET A 81 -16.28 -17.40 1.51
C MET A 81 -15.31 -16.91 2.57
N MET A 82 -14.68 -15.74 2.35
CA MET A 82 -13.73 -15.16 3.30
C MET A 82 -14.38 -14.86 4.64
N VAL A 83 -15.57 -14.29 4.65
CA VAL A 83 -16.32 -14.04 5.90
C VAL A 83 -16.61 -15.35 6.63
N THR A 84 -17.05 -16.38 5.91
CA THR A 84 -17.35 -17.70 6.48
C THR A 84 -16.11 -18.38 7.08
N MET A 85 -14.93 -18.13 6.50
CA MET A 85 -13.66 -18.72 6.96
C MET A 85 -12.98 -17.90 8.06
N ASN A 86 -13.35 -16.65 8.28
CA ASN A 86 -12.76 -15.80 9.29
C ASN A 86 -13.57 -15.87 10.60
N PRO A 87 -13.00 -16.43 11.69
CA PRO A 87 -13.71 -16.58 12.96
C PRO A 87 -14.03 -15.25 13.67
N GLU A 88 -13.35 -14.17 13.31
CA GLU A 88 -13.58 -12.82 13.88
C GLU A 88 -14.74 -12.08 13.19
N LEU A 89 -15.21 -12.59 12.04
CA LEU A 89 -16.31 -12.02 11.30
C LEU A 89 -17.57 -12.86 11.43
N GLU A 90 -18.72 -12.23 11.26
CA GLU A 90 -20.00 -12.90 11.08
C GLU A 90 -20.81 -12.26 9.98
N THR A 91 -21.55 -13.08 9.23
CA THR A 91 -22.52 -12.59 8.25
C THR A 91 -23.81 -12.22 9.00
N VAL A 92 -24.18 -10.95 8.95
CA VAL A 92 -25.46 -10.46 9.49
C VAL A 92 -26.60 -10.73 8.53
N SER A 93 -26.35 -10.44 7.24
CA SER A 93 -27.30 -10.75 6.15
C SER A 93 -26.55 -10.89 4.83
N SER A 94 -27.16 -11.59 3.89
CA SER A 94 -26.63 -11.71 2.52
C SER A 94 -27.77 -11.77 1.51
N ASP A 95 -27.57 -11.10 0.37
CA ASP A 95 -28.48 -11.11 -0.78
C ASP A 95 -27.69 -11.52 -2.02
N ASP A 96 -27.81 -12.79 -2.37
CA ASP A 96 -27.09 -13.41 -3.48
C ASP A 96 -27.54 -12.86 -4.85
N SER A 97 -28.78 -12.35 -4.94
CA SER A 97 -29.33 -11.79 -6.18
C SER A 97 -28.76 -10.43 -6.51
N ASN A 98 -28.55 -9.59 -5.49
CA ASN A 98 -28.03 -8.24 -5.60
C ASN A 98 -26.53 -8.13 -5.26
N GLY A 99 -25.86 -9.27 -4.95
CA GLY A 99 -24.44 -9.29 -4.60
C GLY A 99 -24.12 -8.47 -3.36
N THR A 100 -25.03 -8.46 -2.36
CA THR A 100 -24.86 -7.67 -1.14
C THR A 100 -24.63 -8.57 0.07
N ILE A 101 -23.65 -8.24 0.90
CA ILE A 101 -23.39 -8.91 2.17
C ILE A 101 -23.14 -7.89 3.27
N VAL A 102 -23.80 -8.08 4.40
CA VAL A 102 -23.56 -7.31 5.63
C VAL A 102 -22.74 -8.17 6.59
N VAL A 103 -21.62 -7.65 6.97
CA VAL A 103 -20.61 -8.34 7.82
C VAL A 103 -20.45 -7.55 9.11
N ARG A 104 -20.36 -8.24 10.24
CA ARG A 104 -20.05 -7.67 11.54
C ARG A 104 -18.72 -8.21 12.05
N GLU A 105 -17.87 -7.33 12.55
CA GLU A 105 -16.69 -7.72 13.31
C GLU A 105 -17.09 -8.02 14.76
N LYS A 106 -16.90 -9.26 15.20
CA LYS A 106 -17.33 -9.72 16.54
C LYS A 106 -16.67 -8.97 17.68
N LYS A 107 -15.40 -8.58 17.49
CA LYS A 107 -14.61 -7.91 18.52
C LYS A 107 -15.09 -6.49 18.80
N THR A 108 -15.43 -5.74 17.79
CA THR A 108 -15.82 -4.32 17.88
C THR A 108 -17.33 -4.11 17.79
N GLY A 109 -18.07 -5.11 17.31
CA GLY A 109 -19.49 -5.03 16.99
C GLY A 109 -19.82 -4.21 15.75
N LYS A 110 -18.81 -3.65 15.07
CA LYS A 110 -18.98 -2.81 13.91
C LYS A 110 -19.45 -3.58 12.70
N SER A 111 -20.41 -3.00 11.97
CA SER A 111 -20.98 -3.61 10.78
C SER A 111 -20.58 -2.86 9.52
N MET A 112 -20.41 -3.60 8.43
CA MET A 112 -20.13 -3.08 7.11
C MET A 112 -21.00 -3.77 6.08
N THR A 113 -21.41 -3.00 5.08
CA THR A 113 -22.16 -3.50 3.93
C THR A 113 -21.25 -3.48 2.71
N PHE A 114 -21.13 -4.63 2.06
CA PHE A 114 -20.40 -4.78 0.80
C PHE A 114 -21.43 -5.04 -0.32
N LYS A 115 -21.37 -4.24 -1.39
CA LYS A 115 -22.20 -4.38 -2.59
C LYS A 115 -21.28 -4.63 -3.79
N PHE A 116 -21.41 -5.77 -4.43
CA PHE A 116 -20.57 -6.20 -5.55
C PHE A 116 -21.31 -6.04 -6.88
N ASP A 117 -20.72 -5.29 -7.78
CA ASP A 117 -21.19 -5.12 -9.15
C ASP A 117 -20.21 -5.85 -10.09
N ALA A 118 -20.62 -7.04 -10.57
CA ALA A 118 -19.79 -7.87 -11.42
C ALA A 118 -19.57 -7.26 -12.81
N GLU A 119 -20.56 -6.53 -13.35
CA GLU A 119 -20.48 -5.91 -14.67
C GLU A 119 -19.46 -4.75 -14.65
N LYS A 120 -19.50 -3.93 -13.60
CA LYS A 120 -18.57 -2.81 -13.42
C LYS A 120 -17.25 -3.21 -12.81
N LYS A 121 -17.05 -4.49 -12.44
CA LYS A 121 -15.88 -4.98 -11.69
C LYS A 121 -15.57 -4.09 -10.48
N SER A 122 -16.60 -3.72 -9.75
CA SER A 122 -16.53 -2.79 -8.63
C SER A 122 -17.23 -3.32 -7.39
N MET A 123 -16.79 -2.81 -6.24
CA MET A 123 -17.39 -3.08 -4.95
C MET A 123 -17.58 -1.75 -4.23
N VAL A 124 -18.75 -1.55 -3.65
CA VAL A 124 -19.00 -0.43 -2.73
C VAL A 124 -19.02 -0.97 -1.31
N VAL A 125 -18.26 -0.35 -0.43
CA VAL A 125 -18.23 -0.63 1.00
C VAL A 125 -18.89 0.53 1.72
N VAL A 126 -19.88 0.24 2.56
CA VAL A 126 -20.57 1.24 3.39
C VAL A 126 -20.34 0.85 4.85
N ASP A 127 -19.82 1.77 5.65
CA ASP A 127 -19.65 1.57 7.09
C ASP A 127 -20.94 1.87 7.88
N GLU A 128 -20.90 1.69 9.19
CA GLU A 128 -22.04 1.94 10.09
C GLU A 128 -22.47 3.41 10.13
N ASP A 129 -21.55 4.34 9.82
CA ASP A 129 -21.82 5.78 9.76
C ASP A 129 -22.35 6.22 8.39
N GLY A 130 -22.57 5.29 7.46
CA GLY A 130 -23.01 5.57 6.10
C GLY A 130 -21.93 6.13 5.19
N LYS A 131 -20.66 6.10 5.58
CA LYS A 131 -19.56 6.50 4.71
C LYS A 131 -19.29 5.44 3.67
N GLU A 132 -19.14 5.87 2.43
CA GLU A 132 -18.95 4.99 1.30
C GLU A 132 -17.53 5.03 0.76
N ALA A 133 -17.01 3.87 0.37
CA ALA A 133 -15.84 3.75 -0.48
C ALA A 133 -16.13 2.81 -1.65
N THR A 134 -15.73 3.24 -2.83
CA THR A 134 -15.84 2.43 -4.05
C THR A 134 -14.47 1.85 -4.38
N VAL A 135 -14.42 0.54 -4.54
CA VAL A 135 -13.24 -0.19 -4.99
C VAL A 135 -13.48 -0.65 -6.42
N LYS A 136 -12.59 -0.31 -7.34
CA LYS A 136 -12.64 -0.72 -8.75
C LYS A 136 -11.40 -1.53 -9.09
N LEU A 137 -11.61 -2.63 -9.79
CA LEU A 137 -10.54 -3.42 -10.37
C LEU A 137 -10.45 -3.10 -11.87
N ASN A 138 -9.39 -2.44 -12.26
CA ASN A 138 -9.07 -2.16 -13.65
C ASN A 138 -8.07 -3.20 -14.14
N THR A 139 -8.48 -4.00 -15.12
CA THR A 139 -7.61 -4.98 -15.79
C THR A 139 -7.55 -4.63 -17.27
N ASP A 140 -6.34 -4.33 -17.78
CA ASP A 140 -6.08 -4.04 -19.18
C ASP A 140 -4.86 -4.84 -19.61
N GLY A 141 -5.08 -5.95 -20.29
CA GLY A 141 -4.05 -6.92 -20.62
C GLY A 141 -3.31 -7.41 -19.36
N ASP A 142 -1.98 -7.31 -19.40
CA ASP A 142 -1.11 -7.70 -18.28
C ASP A 142 -1.04 -6.65 -17.15
N LYS A 143 -1.80 -5.57 -17.25
CA LYS A 143 -1.83 -4.49 -16.28
C LYS A 143 -3.05 -4.64 -15.38
N SER A 144 -2.81 -4.72 -14.08
CA SER A 144 -3.88 -4.73 -13.08
C SER A 144 -3.71 -3.54 -12.15
N ALA A 145 -4.79 -2.83 -11.92
CA ALA A 145 -4.81 -1.75 -10.95
C ALA A 145 -6.07 -1.82 -10.10
N ILE A 146 -5.94 -1.45 -8.84
CA ILE A 146 -7.03 -1.28 -7.91
C ILE A 146 -7.12 0.18 -7.56
N GLU A 147 -8.30 0.73 -7.69
CA GLU A 147 -8.63 2.09 -7.30
C GLU A 147 -9.65 2.05 -6.16
N VAL A 148 -9.32 2.71 -5.06
CA VAL A 148 -10.22 2.93 -3.93
C VAL A 148 -10.55 4.41 -3.86
N GLN A 149 -11.81 4.76 -3.98
CA GLN A 149 -12.29 6.14 -3.94
C GLN A 149 -13.27 6.31 -2.78
N SER A 150 -13.07 7.34 -1.97
CA SER A 150 -13.95 7.73 -0.87
C SER A 150 -14.09 9.26 -0.77
N SER A 151 -14.89 9.74 0.18
CA SER A 151 -14.98 11.17 0.52
C SER A 151 -13.65 11.78 1.00
N ASP A 152 -12.73 10.96 1.51
CA ASP A 152 -11.45 11.40 2.06
C ASP A 152 -10.34 11.45 1.01
N GLY A 153 -10.55 10.78 -0.14
CA GLY A 153 -9.59 10.79 -1.24
C GLY A 153 -9.64 9.55 -2.10
N THR A 154 -8.59 9.41 -2.92
CA THR A 154 -8.43 8.29 -3.86
C THR A 154 -7.08 7.63 -3.63
N VAL A 155 -7.07 6.29 -3.59
CA VAL A 155 -5.87 5.47 -3.53
C VAL A 155 -5.86 4.52 -4.72
N LYS A 156 -4.71 4.40 -5.38
CA LYS A 156 -4.52 3.49 -6.52
C LYS A 156 -3.30 2.60 -6.27
N PHE A 157 -3.43 1.33 -6.57
CA PHE A 157 -2.38 0.33 -6.53
C PHE A 157 -2.23 -0.34 -7.88
N GLY A 158 -1.01 -0.70 -8.26
CA GLY A 158 -0.74 -1.45 -9.48
C GLY A 158 -0.24 -0.60 -10.64
N SER A 159 0.15 -1.26 -11.71
CA SER A 159 0.82 -0.66 -12.87
C SER A 159 -0.17 -0.14 -13.92
N SER A 160 -1.22 0.57 -13.53
CA SER A 160 -1.98 1.31 -14.53
C SER A 160 -1.15 2.52 -14.96
N GLY A 161 -0.71 2.59 -16.18
CA GLY A 161 0.18 3.64 -16.71
C GLY A 161 -0.34 5.09 -16.66
N SER A 162 -1.32 5.36 -15.79
CA SER A 162 -1.95 6.67 -15.60
C SER A 162 -1.33 7.52 -14.47
N ASN A 163 -0.43 6.96 -13.67
CA ASN A 163 0.26 7.74 -12.64
C ASN A 163 1.51 8.34 -13.26
N GLN A 164 1.42 9.58 -13.70
CA GLN A 164 2.58 10.32 -14.16
C GLN A 164 3.45 10.71 -12.96
N LEU A 165 4.77 10.60 -13.14
CA LEU A 165 5.75 11.11 -12.19
C LEU A 165 5.48 12.61 -11.98
N PRO A 166 5.40 13.11 -10.72
CA PRO A 166 5.28 14.55 -10.49
C PRO A 166 6.39 15.31 -11.21
N ALA A 167 6.06 16.45 -11.83
CA ALA A 167 7.01 17.21 -12.66
C ALA A 167 8.26 17.68 -11.89
N TRP A 168 8.19 17.75 -10.57
CA TRP A 168 9.30 18.12 -9.71
C TRP A 168 10.21 16.95 -9.30
N ILE A 169 9.86 15.71 -9.69
CA ILE A 169 10.71 14.53 -9.50
C ILE A 169 11.58 14.33 -10.73
N PRO A 170 12.92 14.28 -10.59
CA PRO A 170 13.82 14.00 -11.71
C PRO A 170 13.55 12.64 -12.33
N THR A 171 13.47 12.58 -13.65
CA THR A 171 13.40 11.31 -14.39
C THR A 171 14.83 10.84 -14.70
N TYR A 172 15.15 9.60 -14.35
CA TYR A 172 16.46 9.02 -14.66
C TYR A 172 16.60 8.86 -16.20
N PRO A 173 17.73 9.28 -16.81
CA PRO A 173 17.93 9.19 -18.25
C PRO A 173 17.72 7.78 -18.80
N GLY A 174 16.95 7.65 -19.87
CA GLY A 174 16.66 6.37 -20.51
C GLY A 174 15.71 5.45 -19.72
N SER A 175 15.23 5.87 -18.55
CA SER A 175 14.26 5.10 -17.79
C SER A 175 12.81 5.36 -18.21
N SER A 176 11.94 4.39 -17.93
CA SER A 176 10.49 4.53 -18.09
C SER A 176 9.82 4.19 -16.76
N PRO A 177 9.77 5.11 -15.80
CA PRO A 177 9.16 4.86 -14.49
C PRO A 177 7.69 4.47 -14.62
N LYS A 178 7.29 3.44 -13.89
CA LYS A 178 5.91 2.98 -13.80
C LYS A 178 5.37 3.30 -12.41
N GLY A 179 4.22 3.91 -12.32
CA GLY A 179 3.52 4.12 -11.06
C GLY A 179 3.11 2.78 -10.45
N THR A 180 3.44 2.58 -9.19
CA THR A 180 3.08 1.38 -8.42
C THR A 180 2.02 1.67 -7.37
N PHE A 181 1.98 2.92 -6.91
CA PHE A 181 1.06 3.39 -5.89
C PHE A 181 0.81 4.89 -6.07
N SER A 182 -0.41 5.34 -5.79
CA SER A 182 -0.71 6.75 -5.55
C SER A 182 -1.84 6.91 -4.54
N SER A 183 -1.74 7.94 -3.73
CA SER A 183 -2.78 8.37 -2.80
C SER A 183 -2.95 9.87 -2.93
N GLN A 184 -4.17 10.31 -3.06
CA GLN A 184 -4.55 11.72 -3.11
C GLN A 184 -5.64 11.98 -2.10
N THR A 185 -5.36 12.84 -1.14
CA THR A 185 -6.26 13.20 -0.05
C THR A 185 -6.40 14.73 0.04
N LYS A 186 -7.22 15.19 0.98
CA LYS A 186 -7.36 16.62 1.27
C LYS A 186 -6.06 17.22 1.82
N ASP A 187 -5.25 16.43 2.52
CA ASP A 187 -4.04 16.87 3.21
C ASP A 187 -2.78 16.80 2.30
N GLY A 188 -2.89 16.18 1.11
CA GLY A 188 -1.78 16.08 0.18
C GLY A 188 -1.85 14.85 -0.73
N SER A 189 -0.73 14.57 -1.38
CA SER A 189 -0.57 13.44 -2.27
C SER A 189 0.70 12.64 -1.96
N GLN A 190 0.65 11.34 -2.23
CA GLN A 190 1.79 10.45 -2.20
C GLN A 190 1.79 9.59 -3.45
N SER A 191 2.95 9.36 -4.03
CA SER A 191 3.09 8.50 -5.20
C SER A 191 4.37 7.69 -5.13
N SER A 192 4.34 6.46 -5.63
CA SER A 192 5.51 5.60 -5.76
C SER A 192 5.65 5.12 -7.19
N PHE A 193 6.90 5.10 -7.65
CA PHE A 193 7.28 4.71 -9.00
C PHE A 193 8.44 3.74 -8.92
N ALA A 194 8.53 2.85 -9.89
CA ALA A 194 9.65 1.92 -10.00
C ALA A 194 10.12 1.83 -11.45
N PHE A 195 11.41 1.60 -11.61
CA PHE A 195 12.02 1.28 -12.90
C PHE A 195 13.29 0.45 -12.72
N LYS A 196 13.77 -0.12 -13.82
CA LYS A 196 15.06 -0.81 -13.90
C LYS A 196 16.01 -0.06 -14.84
N THR A 197 17.29 -0.15 -14.54
CA THR A 197 18.38 0.37 -15.39
C THR A 197 19.56 -0.59 -15.35
N SER A 198 20.37 -0.61 -16.42
CA SER A 198 21.64 -1.33 -16.46
C SER A 198 22.78 -0.60 -15.74
N ASP A 199 22.58 0.64 -15.36
CA ASP A 199 23.59 1.43 -14.65
C ASP A 199 23.81 0.91 -13.23
N ALA A 200 25.04 1.04 -12.73
CA ALA A 200 25.39 0.64 -11.37
C ALA A 200 24.64 1.47 -10.31
N PRO A 201 24.30 0.88 -9.14
CA PRO A 201 23.57 1.57 -8.07
C PRO A 201 24.18 2.92 -7.66
N ALA A 202 25.49 3.00 -7.57
CA ALA A 202 26.21 4.23 -7.19
C ALA A 202 25.98 5.38 -8.19
N LYS A 203 25.91 5.08 -9.51
CA LYS A 203 25.63 6.07 -10.55
C LYS A 203 24.22 6.61 -10.42
N VAL A 204 23.24 5.74 -10.19
CA VAL A 204 21.83 6.13 -9.97
C VAL A 204 21.70 7.01 -8.73
N MET A 205 22.32 6.61 -7.63
CA MET A 205 22.33 7.36 -6.37
C MET A 205 22.91 8.77 -6.56
N SER A 206 24.07 8.89 -7.21
CA SER A 206 24.73 10.18 -7.48
C SER A 206 23.82 11.08 -8.32
N TYR A 207 23.28 10.55 -9.42
CA TYR A 207 22.36 11.29 -10.28
C TYR A 207 21.20 11.92 -9.49
N TYR A 208 20.48 11.12 -8.69
CA TYR A 208 19.35 11.64 -7.92
C TYR A 208 19.76 12.63 -6.84
N GLN A 209 20.89 12.41 -6.16
CA GLN A 209 21.39 13.38 -5.18
C GLN A 209 21.68 14.73 -5.83
N ASP A 210 22.33 14.74 -7.00
CA ASP A 210 22.69 15.98 -7.72
C ASP A 210 21.43 16.68 -8.25
N GLN A 211 20.50 15.92 -8.85
CA GLN A 211 19.26 16.48 -9.39
C GLN A 211 18.33 17.02 -8.29
N LEU A 212 18.21 16.33 -7.17
CA LEU A 212 17.40 16.79 -6.05
C LEU A 212 17.99 18.06 -5.42
N LYS A 213 19.32 18.14 -5.22
CA LYS A 213 19.98 19.35 -4.75
C LYS A 213 19.77 20.52 -5.72
N SER A 214 19.95 20.28 -7.03
CA SER A 214 19.72 21.30 -8.07
C SER A 214 18.27 21.75 -8.12
N GLY A 215 17.32 20.87 -7.78
CA GLY A 215 15.89 21.16 -7.65
C GLY A 215 15.49 21.84 -6.33
N GLY A 216 16.45 22.25 -5.49
CA GLY A 216 16.20 22.95 -4.23
C GLY A 216 15.82 22.05 -3.05
N PHE A 217 16.10 20.73 -3.15
CA PHE A 217 15.89 19.82 -2.04
C PHE A 217 17.14 19.70 -1.18
N ASN A 218 16.96 19.58 0.12
CA ASN A 218 17.98 19.26 1.08
C ASN A 218 18.02 17.75 1.31
N ILE A 219 19.18 17.12 1.15
CA ILE A 219 19.34 15.70 1.47
C ILE A 219 19.36 15.56 2.99
N THR A 220 18.36 14.87 3.54
CA THR A 220 18.19 14.68 4.99
C THR A 220 18.80 13.37 5.46
N MET A 221 18.89 12.37 4.56
CA MET A 221 19.47 11.06 4.87
C MET A 221 20.09 10.44 3.61
N THR A 222 21.23 9.82 3.76
CA THR A 222 21.84 8.96 2.72
C THR A 222 22.41 7.71 3.37
N THR A 223 22.04 6.56 2.83
CA THR A 223 22.70 5.29 3.13
C THR A 223 23.27 4.76 1.81
N ASN A 224 24.53 4.37 1.81
CA ASN A 224 25.20 3.88 0.60
C ASN A 224 25.94 2.59 0.90
N THR A 225 25.72 1.56 0.10
CA THR A 225 26.42 0.28 0.11
C THR A 225 26.80 -0.09 -1.32
N PRO A 226 27.75 -1.02 -1.54
CA PRO A 226 28.10 -1.48 -2.88
C PRO A 226 26.91 -2.05 -3.67
N GLN A 227 25.91 -2.59 -2.97
CA GLN A 227 24.73 -3.21 -3.56
C GLN A 227 23.56 -2.24 -3.76
N GLY A 228 23.65 -0.99 -3.27
CA GLY A 228 22.61 0.00 -3.37
C GLY A 228 22.54 0.94 -2.17
N GLY A 229 21.38 1.57 -1.97
CA GLY A 229 21.23 2.52 -0.88
C GLY A 229 19.88 3.21 -0.87
N MET A 230 19.81 4.25 -0.04
CA MET A 230 18.63 5.08 0.12
C MET A 230 19.03 6.55 0.18
N VAL A 231 18.22 7.41 -0.43
CA VAL A 231 18.32 8.87 -0.29
C VAL A 231 16.96 9.39 0.17
N MET A 232 16.96 10.22 1.20
CA MET A 232 15.79 11.01 1.59
C MET A 232 16.10 12.49 1.41
N ALA A 233 15.16 13.22 0.85
CA ALA A 233 15.30 14.65 0.61
C ALA A 233 13.99 15.38 0.87
N GLU A 234 14.09 16.61 1.34
CA GLU A 234 12.94 17.50 1.59
C GLU A 234 13.20 18.87 0.97
N ASP A 235 12.16 19.53 0.46
CA ASP A 235 12.26 20.91 0.02
C ASP A 235 12.39 21.87 1.20
N GLY A 236 12.79 23.12 0.92
CA GLY A 236 12.99 24.15 1.97
C GLY A 236 11.73 24.44 2.78
N GLY A 237 10.55 24.26 2.20
CA GLY A 237 9.25 24.46 2.86
C GLY A 237 8.74 23.22 3.62
N LYS A 238 9.43 22.08 3.51
CA LYS A 238 9.02 20.77 4.05
C LYS A 238 7.62 20.34 3.58
N THR A 239 7.22 20.85 2.43
CA THR A 239 5.95 20.49 1.78
C THR A 239 6.11 19.33 0.84
N ARG A 240 7.31 19.14 0.26
CA ARG A 240 7.63 18.04 -0.63
C ARG A 240 8.80 17.22 -0.10
N SER A 241 8.64 15.91 -0.12
CA SER A 241 9.71 14.99 0.23
C SER A 241 9.84 13.85 -0.77
N VAL A 242 11.05 13.33 -0.91
CA VAL A 242 11.39 12.23 -1.79
C VAL A 242 12.16 11.18 -0.99
N MET A 243 11.79 9.93 -1.18
CA MET A 243 12.58 8.78 -0.76
C MET A 243 12.92 7.96 -2.00
N LEU A 244 14.20 7.82 -2.26
CA LEU A 244 14.77 6.96 -3.28
C LEU A 244 15.34 5.72 -2.62
N THR A 245 14.99 4.55 -3.14
CA THR A 245 15.63 3.27 -2.79
C THR A 245 16.23 2.67 -4.06
N VAL A 246 17.48 2.28 -3.99
CA VAL A 246 18.25 1.70 -5.11
C VAL A 246 18.81 0.38 -4.65
N GLY A 247 18.60 -0.69 -5.42
CA GLY A 247 19.10 -2.02 -5.12
C GLY A 247 19.69 -2.66 -6.37
N GLY A 248 20.92 -3.19 -6.28
CA GLY A 248 21.51 -4.01 -7.33
C GLY A 248 20.76 -5.34 -7.44
N SER A 249 20.41 -5.73 -8.65
CA SER A 249 19.89 -7.06 -8.99
C SER A 249 20.83 -7.71 -10.02
N GLY A 250 20.73 -9.04 -10.21
CA GLY A 250 21.64 -9.77 -11.11
C GLY A 250 21.72 -9.20 -12.54
N ASP A 251 20.65 -8.53 -13.00
CA ASP A 251 20.53 -7.99 -14.35
C ASP A 251 20.57 -6.45 -14.39
N GLY A 252 21.02 -5.77 -13.33
CA GLY A 252 21.10 -4.31 -13.27
C GLY A 252 20.70 -3.73 -11.92
N THR A 253 20.03 -2.61 -11.93
CA THR A 253 19.62 -1.86 -10.75
C THR A 253 18.12 -1.65 -10.74
N ASP A 254 17.47 -2.07 -9.66
CA ASP A 254 16.08 -1.76 -9.35
C ASP A 254 16.01 -0.43 -8.58
N VAL A 255 15.12 0.44 -9.01
CA VAL A 255 14.96 1.77 -8.43
C VAL A 255 13.50 2.00 -8.06
N SER A 256 13.29 2.44 -6.82
CA SER A 256 11.99 2.89 -6.33
C SER A 256 12.07 4.34 -5.85
N VAL A 257 11.14 5.16 -6.31
CA VAL A 257 11.02 6.58 -5.93
C VAL A 257 9.66 6.78 -5.29
N THR A 258 9.62 7.22 -4.05
CA THR A 258 8.39 7.63 -3.37
C THR A 258 8.42 9.13 -3.15
N SER A 259 7.34 9.80 -3.51
CA SER A 259 7.15 11.23 -3.35
C SER A 259 5.97 11.52 -2.45
N ILE A 260 6.08 12.54 -1.63
CA ILE A 260 5.02 13.08 -0.79
C ILE A 260 4.94 14.59 -1.02
N GLU A 261 3.72 15.08 -1.19
CA GLU A 261 3.43 16.51 -1.28
C GLU A 261 2.27 16.84 -0.33
N LYS A 262 2.52 17.73 0.62
CA LYS A 262 1.55 18.23 1.60
C LYS A 262 0.89 19.51 1.05
N LYS A 263 -0.38 19.71 1.35
CA LYS A 263 -1.12 20.94 1.03
C LYS A 263 -1.08 21.91 2.20
#